data_1e3f62e8ddfda569e879365c8541845a
#
_entry.id   1e3f62e8ddfda569e879365c8541845a
#
_cell.length_a   1.000
_cell.length_b   1.000
_cell.length_c   1.000
_cell.angle_alpha   90.00
_cell.angle_beta   90.00
_cell.angle_gamma   90.00
#
_symmetry.space_group_name_H-M   'P 1'
#
loop_
_entity.id
_entity.type
_entity.pdbx_description
1 polymer ?
#
loop_
_entity_poly.entity_id
_entity_poly.type
_entity_poly.pdbx_seq_one_letter_code
_entity_poly.pdbx_strand_id
1 'polypeptide(L)'
;TITGDHRLIQYLLNFSRPFIYTTAMPLHAAVTIQFAIEMLSDTKEREILQSNITYFKEMVEHFKLQDIFINSASPIQSAVFASPARVKEVTMKLKERNFDAKPILSPTVPLGQERIRFCVHSYNTYDEIQEILFLLSTFV
;
A
#
# COMPACT_ATOMS: atom_id res chain seq x y z
N THR A 1 13.13 12.20 1.94
CA THR A 1 14.62 12.08 1.90
C THR A 1 15.02 11.41 0.60
N ILE A 2 16.09 11.92 -0.03
CA ILE A 2 16.70 11.31 -1.21
C ILE A 2 18.13 10.98 -0.84
N THR A 3 18.51 9.73 -1.04
CA THR A 3 19.88 9.23 -0.84
C THR A 3 20.35 8.52 -2.09
N GLY A 4 21.66 8.57 -2.38
CA GLY A 4 22.21 7.94 -3.58
C GLY A 4 23.64 8.38 -3.87
N ASP A 5 24.09 8.17 -5.12
CA ASP A 5 25.42 8.58 -5.58
C ASP A 5 25.67 10.06 -5.35
N HIS A 6 26.89 10.40 -4.94
CA HIS A 6 27.27 11.79 -4.65
C HIS A 6 26.97 12.75 -5.82
N ARG A 7 27.21 12.34 -7.06
CA ARG A 7 26.94 13.16 -8.25
C ARG A 7 25.44 13.44 -8.41
N LEU A 8 24.57 12.47 -8.10
CA LEU A 8 23.13 12.67 -8.10
C LEU A 8 22.72 13.70 -7.04
N ILE A 9 23.27 13.59 -5.83
CA ILE A 9 22.95 14.53 -4.75
C ILE A 9 23.43 15.94 -5.13
N GLN A 10 24.64 16.10 -5.66
CA GLN A 10 25.16 17.39 -6.14
C GLN A 10 24.31 17.96 -7.28
N TYR A 11 23.86 17.12 -8.21
CA TYR A 11 22.95 17.56 -9.27
C TYR A 11 21.62 18.08 -8.70
N LEU A 12 21.01 17.36 -7.78
CA LEU A 12 19.75 17.76 -7.16
C LEU A 12 19.87 19.06 -6.36
N LEU A 13 20.96 19.25 -5.62
CA LEU A 13 21.25 20.49 -4.88
C LEU A 13 21.29 21.71 -5.80
N ASN A 14 21.79 21.57 -7.03
CA ASN A 14 21.99 22.68 -7.95
C ASN A 14 20.83 22.87 -8.95
N PHE A 15 20.05 21.83 -9.25
CA PHE A 15 19.05 21.86 -10.33
C PHE A 15 17.62 21.48 -9.91
N SER A 16 17.41 20.95 -8.69
CA SER A 16 16.06 20.65 -8.23
C SER A 16 15.34 21.91 -7.76
N ARG A 17 14.49 22.46 -8.60
CA ARG A 17 13.69 23.66 -8.26
C ARG A 17 12.91 23.53 -6.96
N PRO A 18 12.22 22.40 -6.66
CA PRO A 18 11.52 22.24 -5.39
C PRO A 18 12.44 22.31 -4.18
N PHE A 19 13.71 21.95 -4.32
CA PHE A 19 14.70 22.06 -3.25
C PHE A 19 15.28 23.49 -3.15
N ILE A 20 15.64 24.09 -4.28
CA ILE A 20 16.30 25.43 -4.33
C ILE A 20 15.39 26.52 -3.81
N TYR A 21 14.07 26.45 -4.12
CA TYR A 21 13.07 27.46 -3.77
C TYR A 21 12.25 27.11 -2.52
N THR A 22 12.73 26.19 -1.70
CA THR A 22 12.08 25.85 -0.43
C THR A 22 12.83 26.47 0.75
N THR A 23 12.12 26.66 1.84
CA THR A 23 12.72 27.02 3.13
C THR A 23 13.26 25.76 3.84
N ALA A 24 14.07 25.93 4.87
CA ALA A 24 14.57 24.85 5.68
C ALA A 24 13.40 24.07 6.34
N MET A 25 13.59 22.76 6.48
CA MET A 25 12.64 21.90 7.19
C MET A 25 12.52 22.35 8.66
N PRO A 26 11.32 22.46 9.22
CA PRO A 26 11.15 22.73 10.65
C PRO A 26 11.87 21.67 11.51
N LEU A 27 12.52 22.11 12.58
CA LEU A 27 13.32 21.23 13.44
C LEU A 27 12.53 20.03 13.96
N HIS A 28 11.28 20.22 14.40
CA HIS A 28 10.43 19.14 14.89
C HIS A 28 10.17 18.07 13.82
N ALA A 29 10.03 18.44 12.55
CA ALA A 29 9.86 17.47 11.46
C ALA A 29 11.14 16.65 11.23
N ALA A 30 12.32 17.30 11.30
CA ALA A 30 13.59 16.59 11.19
C ALA A 30 13.80 15.59 12.33
N VAL A 31 13.52 16.00 13.57
CA VAL A 31 13.60 15.13 14.75
C VAL A 31 12.59 13.98 14.67
N THR A 32 11.35 14.24 14.23
CA THR A 32 10.33 13.20 14.04
C THR A 32 10.78 12.14 13.02
N ILE A 33 11.37 12.58 11.90
CA ILE A 33 11.90 11.66 10.87
C ILE A 33 13.06 10.84 11.42
N GLN A 34 13.98 11.47 12.13
CA GLN A 34 15.11 10.78 12.77
C GLN A 34 14.60 9.70 13.74
N PHE A 35 13.71 10.06 14.65
CA PHE A 35 13.12 9.14 15.62
C PHE A 35 12.39 7.97 14.93
N ALA A 36 11.60 8.25 13.88
CA ALA A 36 10.92 7.21 13.11
C ALA A 36 11.91 6.23 12.45
N ILE A 37 13.04 6.71 11.93
CA ILE A 37 14.09 5.86 11.33
C ILE A 37 14.76 5.00 12.41
N GLU A 38 15.07 5.58 13.56
CA GLU A 38 15.66 4.86 14.70
C GLU A 38 14.72 3.76 15.20
N MET A 39 13.42 4.07 15.35
CA MET A 39 12.40 3.09 15.74
C MET A 39 12.27 1.94 14.74
N LEU A 40 12.29 2.22 13.43
CA LEU A 40 12.17 1.21 12.38
C LEU A 40 13.33 0.21 12.35
N SER A 41 14.51 0.57 12.86
CA SER A 41 15.68 -0.32 12.84
C SER A 41 15.64 -1.40 13.92
N ASP A 42 14.80 -1.26 14.95
CA ASP A 42 14.80 -2.14 16.13
C ASP A 42 13.40 -2.68 16.48
N THR A 43 12.49 -2.80 15.51
CA THR A 43 11.12 -3.27 15.76
C THR A 43 10.83 -4.63 15.14
N LYS A 44 10.01 -5.44 15.84
CA LYS A 44 9.46 -6.70 15.32
C LYS A 44 8.32 -6.50 14.32
N GLU A 45 7.77 -5.28 14.23
CA GLU A 45 6.64 -4.96 13.35
C GLU A 45 6.94 -5.22 11.89
N ARG A 46 8.20 -5.09 11.49
CA ARG A 46 8.64 -5.39 10.11
C ARG A 46 8.53 -6.90 9.80
N GLU A 47 8.91 -7.74 10.75
CA GLU A 47 8.80 -9.21 10.61
C GLU A 47 7.34 -9.64 10.60
N ILE A 48 6.52 -9.06 11.50
CA ILE A 48 5.08 -9.31 11.56
C ILE A 48 4.41 -8.87 10.25
N LEU A 49 4.76 -7.68 9.75
CA LEU A 49 4.23 -7.20 8.45
C LEU A 49 4.60 -8.17 7.31
N GLN A 50 5.84 -8.65 7.27
CA GLN A 50 6.25 -9.61 6.24
C GLN A 50 5.49 -10.93 6.35
N SER A 51 5.23 -11.41 7.56
CA SER A 51 4.40 -12.59 7.81
C SER A 51 2.96 -12.37 7.34
N ASN A 52 2.39 -11.21 7.63
CA ASN A 52 1.04 -10.84 7.19
C ASN A 52 0.94 -10.74 5.65
N ILE A 53 1.96 -10.22 4.97
CA ILE A 53 2.01 -10.17 3.49
C ILE A 53 2.07 -11.59 2.93
N THR A 54 2.89 -12.47 3.49
CA THR A 54 2.98 -13.86 3.09
C THR A 54 1.64 -14.56 3.26
N TYR A 55 1.03 -14.43 4.43
CA TYR A 55 -0.29 -15.02 4.72
C TYR A 55 -1.38 -14.48 3.79
N PHE A 56 -1.39 -13.17 3.51
CA PHE A 56 -2.31 -12.58 2.54
C PHE A 56 -2.21 -13.26 1.16
N LYS A 57 -1.00 -13.52 0.67
CA LYS A 57 -0.77 -14.18 -0.62
C LYS A 57 -1.23 -15.65 -0.60
N GLU A 58 -0.96 -16.37 0.48
CA GLU A 58 -1.46 -17.74 0.67
C GLU A 58 -2.99 -17.79 0.63
N MET A 59 -3.66 -16.82 1.26
CA MET A 59 -5.13 -16.73 1.24
C MET A 59 -5.68 -16.32 -0.12
N VAL A 60 -4.97 -15.47 -0.88
CA VAL A 60 -5.33 -15.17 -2.28
C VAL A 60 -5.33 -16.45 -3.12
N GLU A 61 -4.33 -17.33 -2.95
CA GLU A 61 -4.27 -18.63 -3.63
C GLU A 61 -5.37 -19.58 -3.13
N HIS A 62 -5.56 -19.66 -1.81
CA HIS A 62 -6.59 -20.51 -1.18
C HIS A 62 -8.00 -20.21 -1.70
N PHE A 63 -8.34 -18.92 -1.81
CA PHE A 63 -9.64 -18.48 -2.32
C PHE A 63 -9.70 -18.35 -3.85
N LYS A 64 -8.65 -18.75 -4.57
CA LYS A 64 -8.57 -18.72 -6.05
C LYS A 64 -8.77 -17.33 -6.65
N LEU A 65 -8.19 -16.33 -6.00
CA LEU A 65 -8.27 -14.92 -6.41
C LEU A 65 -7.05 -14.44 -7.20
N GLN A 66 -6.08 -15.31 -7.49
CA GLN A 66 -4.80 -14.94 -8.14
C GLN A 66 -4.98 -14.23 -9.49
N ASP A 67 -6.06 -14.53 -10.23
CA ASP A 67 -6.31 -13.97 -11.55
C ASP A 67 -6.68 -12.48 -11.51
N ILE A 68 -7.18 -11.99 -10.38
CA ILE A 68 -7.52 -10.58 -10.21
C ILE A 68 -6.44 -9.80 -9.46
N PHE A 69 -5.56 -10.47 -8.69
CA PHE A 69 -4.51 -9.78 -7.94
C PHE A 69 -3.27 -9.53 -8.77
N ILE A 70 -2.75 -8.30 -8.70
CA ILE A 70 -1.42 -7.98 -9.22
C ILE A 70 -0.38 -8.57 -8.27
N ASN A 71 0.57 -9.36 -8.81
CA ASN A 71 1.64 -9.92 -7.98
C ASN A 71 2.49 -8.80 -7.36
N SER A 72 2.55 -8.78 -6.04
CA SER A 72 3.28 -7.77 -5.27
C SER A 72 3.93 -8.39 -4.03
N ALA A 73 5.17 -8.01 -3.76
CA ALA A 73 5.87 -8.34 -2.52
C ALA A 73 5.76 -7.21 -1.47
N SER A 74 5.06 -6.12 -1.79
CA SER A 74 4.90 -4.98 -0.91
C SER A 74 3.66 -5.11 -0.01
N PRO A 75 3.52 -4.29 1.03
CA PRO A 75 2.28 -4.22 1.82
C PRO A 75 1.04 -3.80 1.01
N ILE A 76 1.26 -3.21 -0.17
CA ILE A 76 0.18 -2.76 -1.05
C ILE A 76 -0.19 -3.90 -2.00
N GLN A 77 -1.41 -4.41 -1.83
CA GLN A 77 -1.98 -5.46 -2.66
C GLN A 77 -3.14 -4.87 -3.50
N SER A 78 -3.26 -5.26 -4.75
CA SER A 78 -4.24 -4.66 -5.66
C SER A 78 -5.01 -5.71 -6.43
N ALA A 79 -6.34 -5.69 -6.31
CA ALA A 79 -7.26 -6.52 -7.08
C ALA A 79 -7.90 -5.72 -8.22
N VAL A 80 -7.73 -6.13 -9.47
CA VAL A 80 -8.22 -5.46 -10.69
C VAL A 80 -9.60 -6.01 -11.05
N PHE A 81 -10.57 -5.12 -11.33
CA PHE A 81 -11.93 -5.47 -11.69
C PHE A 81 -12.37 -4.97 -13.09
N ALA A 82 -11.51 -4.25 -13.78
CA ALA A 82 -11.73 -3.72 -15.13
C ALA A 82 -13.07 -2.95 -15.33
N SER A 83 -13.69 -2.45 -14.26
CA SER A 83 -14.93 -1.69 -14.30
C SER A 83 -15.07 -0.75 -13.10
N PRO A 84 -15.24 0.57 -13.30
CA PRO A 84 -15.46 1.53 -12.22
C PRO A 84 -16.68 1.19 -11.35
N ALA A 85 -17.77 0.72 -12.00
CA ALA A 85 -19.00 0.37 -11.31
C ALA A 85 -18.77 -0.83 -10.37
N ARG A 86 -18.06 -1.86 -10.86
CA ARG A 86 -17.76 -3.07 -10.08
C ARG A 86 -16.85 -2.78 -8.89
N VAL A 87 -15.81 -1.97 -9.11
CA VAL A 87 -14.91 -1.53 -8.01
C VAL A 87 -15.69 -0.83 -6.91
N LYS A 88 -16.58 0.10 -7.27
CA LYS A 88 -17.41 0.84 -6.30
C LYS A 88 -18.36 -0.08 -5.55
N GLU A 89 -19.04 -0.99 -6.25
CA GLU A 89 -19.95 -1.98 -5.65
C GLU A 89 -19.25 -2.84 -4.61
N VAL A 90 -18.12 -3.46 -5.01
CA VAL A 90 -17.35 -4.34 -4.11
C VAL A 90 -16.79 -3.57 -2.92
N THR A 91 -16.23 -2.36 -3.16
CA THR A 91 -15.72 -1.50 -2.07
C THR A 91 -16.82 -1.13 -1.07
N MET A 92 -18.04 -0.84 -1.55
CA MET A 92 -19.17 -0.53 -0.69
C MET A 92 -19.58 -1.75 0.18
N LYS A 93 -19.66 -2.94 -0.43
CA LYS A 93 -19.93 -4.18 0.29
C LYS A 93 -18.88 -4.51 1.35
N LEU A 94 -17.59 -4.29 1.05
CA LEU A 94 -16.51 -4.44 2.02
C LEU A 94 -16.66 -3.44 3.18
N LYS A 95 -17.02 -2.20 2.87
CA LYS A 95 -17.24 -1.16 3.88
C LYS A 95 -18.40 -1.48 4.82
N GLU A 96 -19.48 -2.07 4.33
CA GLU A 96 -20.61 -2.56 5.15
C GLU A 96 -20.20 -3.65 6.16
N ARG A 97 -19.06 -4.30 5.88
CA ARG A 97 -18.43 -5.29 6.77
C ARG A 97 -17.25 -4.73 7.56
N ASN A 98 -17.15 -3.39 7.67
CA ASN A 98 -16.11 -2.64 8.37
C ASN A 98 -14.70 -2.76 7.78
N PHE A 99 -14.54 -3.14 6.51
CA PHE A 99 -13.28 -3.14 5.81
C PHE A 99 -13.11 -1.87 4.96
N ASP A 100 -12.11 -1.03 5.27
CA ASP A 100 -11.82 0.19 4.53
C ASP A 100 -10.81 -0.07 3.39
N ALA A 101 -11.27 -0.68 2.31
CA ALA A 101 -10.49 -0.86 1.09
C ALA A 101 -10.68 0.35 0.14
N LYS A 102 -9.61 0.77 -0.54
CA LYS A 102 -9.63 2.00 -1.37
C LYS A 102 -9.87 1.70 -2.84
N PRO A 103 -10.94 2.25 -3.43
CA PRO A 103 -11.13 2.20 -4.88
C PRO A 103 -10.12 3.10 -5.59
N ILE A 104 -9.46 2.58 -6.62
CA ILE A 104 -8.56 3.33 -7.50
C ILE A 104 -9.18 3.28 -8.91
N LEU A 105 -9.58 4.45 -9.38
CA LEU A 105 -10.33 4.60 -10.62
C LEU A 105 -9.55 5.45 -11.64
N SER A 106 -9.99 5.44 -12.89
CA SER A 106 -9.53 6.39 -13.90
C SER A 106 -9.82 7.84 -13.42
N PRO A 107 -8.90 8.82 -13.64
CA PRO A 107 -7.67 8.76 -14.44
C PRO A 107 -6.41 8.31 -13.64
N THR A 108 -6.53 7.96 -12.36
CA THR A 108 -5.38 7.51 -11.55
C THR A 108 -4.76 6.23 -12.10
N VAL A 109 -5.59 5.36 -12.67
CA VAL A 109 -5.17 4.18 -13.45
C VAL A 109 -5.82 4.25 -14.82
N PRO A 110 -5.26 3.57 -15.86
CA PRO A 110 -5.89 3.48 -17.17
C PRO A 110 -7.30 2.89 -17.09
N LEU A 111 -8.17 3.30 -18.02
CA LEU A 111 -9.50 2.73 -18.17
C LEU A 111 -9.42 1.21 -18.40
N GLY A 112 -10.26 0.44 -17.73
CA GLY A 112 -10.22 -1.02 -17.75
C GLY A 112 -9.18 -1.64 -16.80
N GLN A 113 -8.47 -0.83 -16.01
CA GLN A 113 -7.54 -1.28 -14.99
C GLN A 113 -7.91 -0.77 -13.60
N GLU A 114 -9.17 -0.43 -13.42
CA GLU A 114 -9.69 -0.03 -12.14
C GLU A 114 -9.53 -1.16 -11.12
N ARG A 115 -9.18 -0.79 -9.89
CA ARG A 115 -8.78 -1.77 -8.87
C ARG A 115 -9.18 -1.36 -7.48
N ILE A 116 -9.21 -2.32 -6.58
CA ILE A 116 -9.27 -2.09 -5.13
C ILE A 116 -7.86 -2.25 -4.58
N ARG A 117 -7.42 -1.28 -3.79
CA ARG A 117 -6.13 -1.32 -3.09
C ARG A 117 -6.34 -1.70 -1.63
N PHE A 118 -5.67 -2.76 -1.23
CA PHE A 118 -5.54 -3.20 0.15
C PHE A 118 -4.17 -2.79 0.67
N CYS A 119 -4.13 -2.27 1.88
CA CYS A 119 -2.89 -1.95 2.58
C CYS A 119 -2.77 -2.87 3.79
N VAL A 120 -1.85 -3.81 3.74
CA VAL A 120 -1.57 -4.74 4.84
C VAL A 120 -0.65 -4.06 5.84
N HIS A 121 -0.96 -4.18 7.13
CA HIS A 121 -0.20 -3.60 8.23
C HIS A 121 0.22 -4.68 9.23
N SER A 122 1.20 -4.37 10.07
CA SER A 122 1.65 -5.28 11.13
C SER A 122 0.56 -5.55 12.18
N TYR A 123 -0.35 -4.61 12.39
CA TYR A 123 -1.46 -4.77 13.34
C TYR A 123 -2.66 -5.56 12.81
N ASN A 124 -2.69 -5.91 11.51
CA ASN A 124 -3.76 -6.77 11.00
C ASN A 124 -3.60 -8.19 11.54
N THR A 125 -4.71 -8.79 11.92
CA THR A 125 -4.77 -10.19 12.33
C THR A 125 -4.95 -11.12 11.13
N TYR A 126 -4.59 -12.38 11.29
CA TYR A 126 -4.82 -13.39 10.27
C TYR A 126 -6.31 -13.59 9.99
N ASP A 127 -7.16 -13.50 11.01
CA ASP A 127 -8.61 -13.61 10.88
C ASP A 127 -9.18 -12.48 10.00
N GLU A 128 -8.74 -11.23 10.21
CA GLU A 128 -9.13 -10.10 9.36
C GLU A 128 -8.69 -10.28 7.90
N ILE A 129 -7.46 -10.77 7.68
CA ILE A 129 -6.93 -11.04 6.34
C ILE A 129 -7.74 -12.15 5.67
N GLN A 130 -8.04 -13.21 6.37
CA GLN A 130 -8.84 -14.31 5.86
C GLN A 130 -10.28 -13.87 5.57
N GLU A 131 -10.91 -13.12 6.48
CA GLU A 131 -12.28 -12.65 6.32
C GLU A 131 -12.43 -11.73 5.12
N ILE A 132 -11.56 -10.74 4.95
CA ILE A 132 -11.67 -9.81 3.79
C ILE A 132 -11.49 -10.54 2.46
N LEU A 133 -10.59 -11.52 2.36
CA LEU A 133 -10.37 -12.29 1.14
C LEU A 133 -11.49 -13.31 0.89
N PHE A 134 -12.04 -13.91 1.94
CA PHE A 134 -13.25 -14.72 1.84
C PHE A 134 -14.43 -13.89 1.32
N LEU A 135 -14.70 -12.72 1.91
CA LEU A 135 -15.74 -11.82 1.42
C LEU A 135 -15.50 -11.41 -0.05
N LEU A 136 -14.26 -11.07 -0.40
CA LEU A 136 -13.92 -10.73 -1.77
C LEU A 136 -14.21 -11.87 -2.74
N SER A 137 -13.92 -13.11 -2.38
CA SER A 137 -14.22 -14.30 -3.20
C SER A 137 -15.70 -14.53 -3.43
N THR A 138 -16.58 -14.05 -2.55
CA THR A 138 -18.03 -14.13 -2.72
C THR A 138 -18.57 -13.02 -3.66
N PHE A 139 -17.77 -12.00 -3.93
CA PHE A 139 -18.13 -10.87 -4.78
C PHE A 139 -17.54 -10.94 -6.19
N VAL A 140 -16.65 -11.88 -6.45
CA VAL A 140 -15.98 -12.12 -7.75
C VAL A 140 -16.59 -13.34 -8.41
#